data_04b689eda5ca97693a581c9a665452bc
#
_entry.id   04b689eda5ca97693a581c9a665452bc
#
_cell.length_a   1.000
_cell.length_b   1.000
_cell.length_c   1.000
_cell.angle_alpha   90.00
_cell.angle_beta   90.00
_cell.angle_gamma   90.00
#
_symmetry.space_group_name_H-M   'P 1'
#
loop_
_entity.id
_entity.type
_entity.pdbx_description
1 polymer ?
#
loop_
_entity_poly.entity_id
_entity_poly.type
_entity_poly.pdbx_seq_one_letter_code
_entity_poly.pdbx_strand_id
1 'polypeptide(L)'
;MPKFKKALEINKLSKKLKEDLENSPSYFKDLIGKGVAGGKTTEPIPQLQEAAAEMVYKNGTNADIVIGKDRPGSIMSGYGGRGDSGTGTIDIVTGRMSHSPQNINDDGKKITVDPDFKIDASRIYVSQKTDIDDNFDLAPGKVGRSSAKAGLAIKSDAVRVISRDGIKLVTGTDLKDSNGEDIYSVSGIDLIAGNDDTGLQPLVLGANVNESLNKLADFVDQLAGIVSSAITYQMKFNAKAAQHTHITAFFGTPTAPSEILIPAGVEVAANHGGKTIPSIIKFRTNIKFHKQTYYAVSGAKYINSSFNTTN
;
A
#
# COMPACT_ATOMS: atom_id res chain seq x y z
N MET A 1 -4.21 -22.21 -16.14
CA MET A 1 -2.93 -22.23 -15.43
C MET A 1 -2.09 -21.06 -15.92
N PRO A 2 -1.45 -20.26 -15.06
CA PRO A 2 -0.57 -19.19 -15.51
C PRO A 2 0.60 -19.78 -16.29
N LYS A 3 0.87 -19.25 -17.48
CA LYS A 3 2.02 -19.66 -18.29
C LYS A 3 3.27 -18.98 -17.75
N PHE A 4 4.08 -19.69 -17.01
CA PHE A 4 5.39 -19.21 -16.58
C PHE A 4 6.36 -19.23 -17.75
N LYS A 5 7.18 -18.18 -17.91
CA LYS A 5 8.35 -18.21 -18.78
C LYS A 5 9.34 -19.20 -18.22
N LYS A 6 9.61 -20.28 -18.93
CA LYS A 6 10.64 -21.27 -18.56
C LYS A 6 11.92 -21.02 -19.36
N ALA A 7 13.06 -21.16 -18.74
CA ALA A 7 14.32 -21.22 -19.45
C ALA A 7 14.34 -22.47 -20.33
N LEU A 8 14.78 -22.31 -21.59
CA LEU A 8 14.94 -23.41 -22.52
C LEU A 8 16.30 -24.08 -22.30
N GLU A 9 16.31 -25.35 -21.89
CA GLU A 9 17.55 -26.14 -21.82
C GLU A 9 17.88 -26.69 -23.22
N ILE A 10 18.68 -25.96 -23.99
CA ILE A 10 19.07 -26.30 -25.37
C ILE A 10 19.69 -27.69 -25.46
N ASN A 11 20.42 -28.11 -24.45
CA ASN A 11 21.06 -29.42 -24.41
C ASN A 11 20.06 -30.60 -24.33
N LYS A 12 18.83 -30.35 -23.83
CA LYS A 12 17.76 -31.35 -23.74
C LYS A 12 16.83 -31.37 -24.95
N LEU A 13 17.08 -30.51 -25.93
CA LEU A 13 16.31 -30.52 -27.19
C LEU A 13 16.61 -31.76 -28.01
N SER A 14 15.65 -32.28 -28.75
CA SER A 14 15.85 -33.35 -29.71
C SER A 14 16.87 -32.93 -30.76
N LYS A 15 17.61 -33.91 -31.35
CA LYS A 15 18.62 -33.64 -32.38
C LYS A 15 18.02 -32.85 -33.55
N LYS A 16 16.80 -33.21 -33.99
CA LYS A 16 16.10 -32.52 -35.07
C LYS A 16 15.82 -31.04 -34.71
N LEU A 17 15.36 -30.76 -33.49
CA LEU A 17 15.07 -29.38 -33.04
C LEU A 17 16.36 -28.53 -32.93
N LYS A 18 17.50 -29.14 -32.59
CA LYS A 18 18.81 -28.47 -32.61
C LYS A 18 19.26 -28.12 -34.03
N GLU A 19 19.16 -29.08 -34.95
CA GLU A 19 19.47 -28.89 -36.36
C GLU A 19 18.55 -27.82 -36.99
N ASP A 20 17.25 -27.83 -36.68
CA ASP A 20 16.31 -26.82 -37.15
C ASP A 20 16.65 -25.42 -36.57
N LEU A 21 17.12 -25.34 -35.33
CA LEU A 21 17.54 -24.10 -34.69
C LEU A 21 18.82 -23.54 -35.30
N GLU A 22 19.80 -24.43 -35.63
CA GLU A 22 21.07 -24.05 -36.21
C GLU A 22 20.94 -23.60 -37.69
N ASN A 23 20.04 -24.25 -38.43
CA ASN A 23 19.82 -24.00 -39.86
C ASN A 23 18.74 -22.91 -40.10
N SER A 24 18.03 -22.46 -39.07
CA SER A 24 16.97 -21.45 -39.21
C SER A 24 17.54 -20.05 -39.47
N PRO A 25 16.93 -19.23 -40.33
CA PRO A 25 17.28 -17.82 -40.45
C PRO A 25 17.24 -17.10 -39.08
N SER A 26 18.05 -16.06 -38.90
CA SER A 26 18.24 -15.38 -37.61
C SER A 26 16.91 -14.93 -36.96
N TYR A 27 15.94 -14.57 -37.77
CA TYR A 27 14.62 -14.17 -37.26
C TYR A 27 13.81 -15.35 -36.67
N PHE A 28 14.02 -16.60 -37.12
CA PHE A 28 13.44 -17.79 -36.49
C PHE A 28 14.11 -18.19 -35.21
N LYS A 29 15.41 -17.95 -35.07
CA LYS A 29 16.14 -18.13 -33.78
C LYS A 29 15.56 -17.23 -32.69
N ASP A 30 15.16 -16.03 -33.06
CA ASP A 30 14.48 -15.09 -32.17
C ASP A 30 13.05 -15.54 -31.80
N LEU A 31 12.37 -16.23 -32.69
CA LEU A 31 11.02 -16.77 -32.47
C LEU A 31 10.99 -17.91 -31.46
N ILE A 32 11.88 -18.87 -31.59
CA ILE A 32 11.89 -20.11 -30.78
C ILE A 32 12.36 -19.80 -29.34
N GLY A 33 13.28 -18.86 -29.15
CA GLY A 33 13.82 -18.49 -27.85
C GLY A 33 12.93 -17.55 -27.03
N LYS A 34 12.07 -16.75 -27.67
CA LYS A 34 11.38 -15.64 -26.99
C LYS A 34 9.86 -15.80 -26.84
N GLY A 35 9.29 -16.88 -27.40
CA GLY A 35 7.86 -17.17 -27.26
C GLY A 35 6.92 -16.17 -27.93
N VAL A 36 7.43 -15.34 -28.82
CA VAL A 36 6.66 -14.39 -29.60
C VAL A 36 6.57 -14.93 -31.03
N ALA A 37 5.38 -15.25 -31.48
CA ALA A 37 5.17 -15.67 -32.87
C ALA A 37 5.44 -14.48 -33.81
N GLY A 38 6.63 -14.48 -34.42
CA GLY A 38 6.92 -13.97 -35.74
C GLY A 38 6.67 -12.52 -36.06
N GLY A 39 6.72 -11.62 -35.14
CA GLY A 39 6.65 -10.22 -35.49
C GLY A 39 8.01 -9.55 -35.31
N LYS A 40 8.60 -8.93 -36.35
CA LYS A 40 9.41 -7.74 -36.07
C LYS A 40 8.57 -6.87 -35.15
N THR A 41 9.15 -6.32 -34.08
CA THR A 41 8.56 -5.17 -33.39
C THR A 41 8.24 -4.17 -34.48
N THR A 42 6.96 -4.02 -34.77
CA THR A 42 6.48 -3.13 -35.83
C THR A 42 6.47 -1.67 -35.37
N GLU A 43 6.76 -1.44 -34.09
CA GLU A 43 6.90 -0.10 -33.57
C GLU A 43 8.12 0.59 -34.17
N PRO A 44 7.94 1.79 -34.73
CA PRO A 44 9.03 2.61 -35.19
C PRO A 44 9.99 2.92 -34.05
N ILE A 45 11.30 2.87 -34.33
CA ILE A 45 12.35 3.13 -33.33
C ILE A 45 12.99 4.47 -33.66
N PRO A 46 12.82 5.52 -32.83
CA PRO A 46 13.52 6.78 -33.02
C PRO A 46 15.02 6.60 -32.73
N GLN A 47 15.83 7.50 -33.26
CA GLN A 47 17.26 7.52 -32.97
C GLN A 47 17.51 8.35 -31.71
N LEU A 48 18.22 7.79 -30.72
CA LEU A 48 18.67 8.61 -29.59
C LEU A 48 19.76 9.58 -30.06
N GLN A 49 19.63 10.85 -29.67
CA GLN A 49 20.69 11.84 -29.80
C GLN A 49 21.76 11.55 -28.75
N GLU A 50 22.90 11.03 -29.18
CA GLU A 50 24.02 10.72 -28.30
C GLU A 50 24.85 12.00 -28.04
N ALA A 51 25.29 12.21 -26.79
CA ALA A 51 26.22 13.28 -26.45
C ALA A 51 27.66 12.75 -26.40
N ALA A 52 28.63 13.61 -26.65
CA ALA A 52 30.04 13.23 -26.72
C ALA A 52 30.62 12.63 -25.43
N ALA A 53 29.98 12.89 -24.27
CA ALA A 53 30.40 12.40 -22.96
C ALA A 53 29.58 11.19 -22.48
N GLU A 54 28.86 10.54 -23.39
CA GLU A 54 27.99 9.37 -23.07
C GLU A 54 28.51 8.13 -23.75
N MET A 55 28.31 7.02 -23.06
CA MET A 55 28.46 5.67 -23.59
C MET A 55 27.07 5.05 -23.72
N VAL A 56 26.65 4.74 -24.94
CA VAL A 56 25.32 4.21 -25.22
C VAL A 56 25.41 2.76 -25.66
N TYR A 57 24.79 1.87 -24.91
CA TYR A 57 24.57 0.47 -25.27
C TYR A 57 23.17 0.28 -25.82
N LYS A 58 23.04 -0.07 -27.09
CA LYS A 58 21.76 -0.32 -27.78
C LYS A 58 21.83 -1.54 -28.68
N ASN A 59 20.72 -2.22 -28.85
CA ASN A 59 20.63 -3.43 -29.68
C ASN A 59 19.64 -3.30 -30.86
N GLY A 60 19.13 -2.13 -31.15
CA GLY A 60 18.16 -1.90 -32.22
C GLY A 60 16.73 -2.33 -31.91
N THR A 61 16.40 -2.59 -30.63
CA THR A 61 15.03 -2.98 -30.20
C THR A 61 14.32 -1.91 -29.33
N ASN A 62 14.68 -0.65 -29.50
CA ASN A 62 14.20 0.46 -28.68
C ASN A 62 14.47 0.25 -27.17
N ALA A 63 15.66 -0.27 -26.85
CA ALA A 63 16.16 -0.48 -25.50
C ALA A 63 17.61 -0.01 -25.43
N ASP A 64 17.88 0.93 -24.53
CA ASP A 64 19.17 1.57 -24.36
C ASP A 64 19.62 1.54 -22.92
N ILE A 65 20.95 1.51 -22.71
CA ILE A 65 21.61 1.87 -21.46
C ILE A 65 22.56 3.01 -21.78
N VAL A 66 22.33 4.16 -21.13
CA VAL A 66 23.15 5.36 -21.27
C VAL A 66 23.94 5.57 -19.99
N ILE A 67 25.26 5.65 -20.10
CA ILE A 67 26.16 5.95 -18.98
C ILE A 67 26.93 7.19 -19.34
N GLY A 68 26.90 8.21 -18.49
CA GLY A 68 27.62 9.44 -18.80
C GLY A 68 27.24 10.60 -17.90
N LYS A 69 27.13 11.77 -18.50
CA LYS A 69 26.67 12.96 -17.84
C LYS A 69 25.14 13.01 -17.85
N ASP A 70 24.60 13.38 -16.71
CA ASP A 70 23.15 13.61 -16.60
C ASP A 70 22.73 14.75 -17.49
N ARG A 71 21.62 14.63 -18.20
CA ARG A 71 21.06 15.67 -19.03
C ARG A 71 19.54 15.65 -18.99
N PRO A 72 18.89 16.60 -18.27
CA PRO A 72 17.44 16.77 -18.32
C PRO A 72 17.04 17.31 -19.69
N GLY A 73 15.76 17.25 -19.96
CA GLY A 73 15.16 17.81 -21.14
C GLY A 73 15.24 19.35 -21.27
N SER A 74 15.91 20.04 -20.35
CA SER A 74 16.08 21.50 -20.40
C SER A 74 17.53 21.88 -20.19
N ILE A 75 18.10 22.56 -21.16
CA ILE A 75 19.43 23.16 -21.06
C ILE A 75 19.49 24.32 -20.03
N MET A 76 18.35 24.81 -19.58
CA MET A 76 18.25 25.92 -18.61
C MET A 76 18.16 25.43 -17.17
N SER A 77 17.70 24.20 -16.94
CA SER A 77 17.77 23.55 -15.65
C SER A 77 19.04 22.73 -15.61
N GLY A 78 20.02 23.18 -14.89
CA GLY A 78 21.16 22.31 -14.62
C GLY A 78 20.70 21.06 -13.92
N TYR A 79 21.44 20.01 -14.13
CA TYR A 79 21.20 18.77 -13.44
C TYR A 79 21.60 18.88 -12.00
N GLY A 80 20.83 18.31 -11.15
CA GLY A 80 21.05 18.40 -9.74
C GLY A 80 20.73 19.77 -9.17
N GLY A 81 19.76 20.48 -9.74
CA GLY A 81 19.30 21.78 -9.32
C GLY A 81 20.30 22.93 -9.49
N ARG A 82 19.82 24.12 -9.53
CA ARG A 82 20.62 25.39 -9.51
C ARG A 82 21.75 25.51 -10.53
N GLY A 83 21.67 24.81 -11.67
CA GLY A 83 22.65 24.91 -12.74
C GLY A 83 23.84 23.95 -12.62
N ASP A 84 23.89 23.05 -11.67
CA ASP A 84 24.90 22.00 -11.60
C ASP A 84 24.66 20.99 -12.73
N SER A 85 25.47 21.07 -13.77
CA SER A 85 25.39 20.16 -14.93
C SER A 85 26.57 19.21 -14.97
N GLY A 86 26.36 18.06 -15.62
CA GLY A 86 27.41 17.10 -15.90
C GLY A 86 27.76 16.15 -14.77
N THR A 87 26.83 15.92 -13.85
CA THR A 87 26.94 14.85 -12.84
C THR A 87 26.82 13.47 -13.49
N GLY A 88 27.38 12.44 -12.86
CA GLY A 88 27.31 11.07 -13.38
C GLY A 88 25.90 10.50 -13.34
N THR A 89 25.48 9.83 -14.42
CA THR A 89 24.18 9.17 -14.52
C THR A 89 24.27 7.77 -15.16
N ILE A 90 23.31 6.92 -14.81
CA ILE A 90 22.99 5.67 -15.50
C ILE A 90 21.49 5.69 -15.80
N ASP A 91 21.12 5.63 -17.07
CA ASP A 91 19.74 5.65 -17.52
C ASP A 91 19.45 4.40 -18.37
N ILE A 92 18.60 3.51 -17.88
CA ILE A 92 18.15 2.30 -18.56
C ILE A 92 16.74 2.55 -19.05
N VAL A 93 16.59 2.62 -20.38
CA VAL A 93 15.31 3.01 -21.00
C VAL A 93 14.84 1.97 -21.98
N THR A 94 13.55 1.71 -22.00
CA THR A 94 12.88 0.94 -23.05
C THR A 94 11.68 1.72 -23.55
N GLY A 95 11.44 1.65 -24.89
CA GLY A 95 10.28 2.30 -25.51
C GLY A 95 10.41 3.82 -25.52
N ARG A 96 11.49 4.36 -26.09
CA ARG A 96 11.60 5.80 -26.31
C ARG A 96 10.48 6.28 -27.21
N MET A 97 9.92 7.44 -26.87
CA MET A 97 8.82 8.06 -27.60
C MET A 97 7.56 7.15 -27.68
N SER A 98 7.26 6.40 -26.63
CA SER A 98 6.21 5.37 -26.66
C SER A 98 4.79 5.91 -26.88
N HIS A 99 4.51 7.16 -26.48
CA HIS A 99 3.19 7.75 -26.69
C HIS A 99 2.87 8.02 -28.18
N SER A 100 3.89 8.20 -29.02
CA SER A 100 3.73 8.45 -30.46
C SER A 100 4.98 7.94 -31.19
N PRO A 101 5.18 6.62 -31.29
CA PRO A 101 6.40 6.06 -31.82
C PRO A 101 6.54 6.36 -33.32
N GLN A 102 7.64 7.01 -33.68
CA GLN A 102 7.98 7.37 -35.05
C GLN A 102 9.47 7.22 -35.28
N ASN A 103 9.89 6.85 -36.49
CA ASN A 103 11.28 6.76 -36.87
C ASN A 103 11.65 7.69 -38.03
N ILE A 104 10.66 8.20 -38.76
CA ILE A 104 10.79 9.09 -39.89
C ILE A 104 9.73 10.19 -39.75
N ASN A 105 10.11 11.43 -40.01
CA ASN A 105 9.19 12.56 -40.03
C ASN A 105 8.51 12.69 -41.42
N ASP A 106 7.61 13.66 -41.56
CA ASP A 106 6.85 13.93 -42.80
C ASP A 106 7.77 14.27 -43.98
N ASP A 107 8.99 14.76 -43.76
CA ASP A 107 10.01 15.05 -44.77
C ASP A 107 10.86 13.81 -45.13
N GLY A 108 10.57 12.66 -44.60
CA GLY A 108 11.33 11.42 -44.85
C GLY A 108 12.68 11.35 -44.10
N LYS A 109 12.94 12.24 -43.14
CA LYS A 109 14.18 12.24 -42.32
C LYS A 109 13.97 11.42 -41.07
N LYS A 110 15.05 10.77 -40.61
CA LYS A 110 15.07 10.05 -39.33
C LYS A 110 14.78 10.99 -38.17
N ILE A 111 13.89 10.55 -37.27
CA ILE A 111 13.59 11.27 -36.05
C ILE A 111 14.68 10.95 -35.02
N THR A 112 15.24 12.00 -34.43
CA THR A 112 16.18 11.96 -33.34
C THR A 112 15.53 12.52 -32.09
N VAL A 113 15.66 11.84 -30.95
CA VAL A 113 15.01 12.21 -29.68
C VAL A 113 16.03 12.30 -28.57
N ASP A 114 15.77 13.18 -27.63
CA ASP A 114 16.43 13.26 -26.34
C ASP A 114 15.70 12.36 -25.30
N PRO A 115 16.31 12.04 -24.15
CA PRO A 115 15.64 11.39 -23.06
C PRO A 115 14.39 12.17 -22.60
N ASP A 116 13.25 11.49 -22.51
CA ASP A 116 12.01 12.09 -22.01
C ASP A 116 11.47 11.29 -20.81
N PHE A 117 11.41 11.96 -19.66
CA PHE A 117 10.99 11.34 -18.41
C PHE A 117 9.49 11.01 -18.38
N LYS A 118 8.68 11.64 -19.23
CA LYS A 118 7.22 11.45 -19.26
C LYS A 118 6.78 10.46 -20.32
N ILE A 119 7.32 10.56 -21.54
CA ILE A 119 6.81 9.78 -22.70
C ILE A 119 7.59 8.50 -22.99
N ASP A 120 8.77 8.29 -22.41
CA ASP A 120 9.46 7.00 -22.52
C ASP A 120 8.73 5.95 -21.67
N ALA A 121 8.53 4.74 -22.21
CA ALA A 121 7.65 3.73 -21.63
C ALA A 121 8.12 3.22 -20.27
N SER A 122 9.40 2.85 -20.18
CA SER A 122 9.97 2.34 -18.92
C SER A 122 11.37 2.87 -18.73
N ARG A 123 11.70 3.19 -17.47
CA ARG A 123 13.00 3.76 -17.12
C ARG A 123 13.44 3.33 -15.73
N ILE A 124 14.74 3.01 -15.61
CA ILE A 124 15.48 3.01 -14.33
C ILE A 124 16.52 4.10 -14.44
N TYR A 125 16.34 5.15 -13.66
CA TYR A 125 17.20 6.33 -13.69
C TYR A 125 17.95 6.46 -12.37
N VAL A 126 19.28 6.58 -12.47
CA VAL A 126 20.17 6.77 -11.33
C VAL A 126 21.03 7.99 -11.61
N SER A 127 21.01 8.99 -10.76
CA SER A 127 21.83 10.19 -10.91
C SER A 127 22.54 10.53 -9.61
N GLN A 128 23.79 10.98 -9.74
CA GLN A 128 24.59 11.48 -8.65
C GLN A 128 23.98 12.73 -8.02
N LYS A 129 23.32 13.56 -8.83
CA LYS A 129 22.74 14.83 -8.38
C LYS A 129 21.65 15.29 -9.33
N THR A 130 20.43 15.38 -8.82
CA THR A 130 19.24 15.66 -9.66
C THR A 130 18.09 16.21 -8.83
N ASP A 131 17.16 16.90 -9.49
CA ASP A 131 15.85 17.28 -8.97
C ASP A 131 14.82 16.23 -9.40
N ILE A 132 14.87 15.07 -8.75
CA ILE A 132 14.17 13.85 -9.20
C ILE A 132 12.66 14.03 -9.26
N ASP A 133 12.07 14.73 -8.27
CA ASP A 133 10.62 14.93 -8.19
C ASP A 133 10.13 15.86 -9.32
N ASP A 134 10.91 16.86 -9.68
CA ASP A 134 10.59 17.74 -10.80
C ASP A 134 10.73 17.03 -12.15
N ASN A 135 11.76 16.21 -12.33
CA ASN A 135 11.96 15.45 -13.56
C ASN A 135 10.78 14.52 -13.87
N PHE A 136 10.20 13.90 -12.85
CA PHE A 136 9.07 12.97 -13.01
C PHE A 136 7.71 13.62 -12.71
N ASP A 137 7.67 14.92 -12.37
CA ASP A 137 6.46 15.67 -12.01
C ASP A 137 5.68 15.00 -10.88
N LEU A 138 6.37 14.70 -9.77
CA LEU A 138 5.81 14.03 -8.63
C LEU A 138 5.19 15.00 -7.63
N ALA A 139 4.09 14.58 -7.02
CA ALA A 139 3.51 15.28 -5.88
C ALA A 139 4.51 15.28 -4.70
N PRO A 140 4.69 16.42 -4.00
CA PRO A 140 5.70 16.52 -2.93
C PRO A 140 5.43 15.62 -1.72
N GLY A 141 4.20 15.31 -1.43
CA GLY A 141 3.82 14.55 -0.25
C GLY A 141 4.24 15.24 1.07
N LYS A 142 4.36 14.44 2.14
CA LYS A 142 4.92 14.88 3.42
C LYS A 142 6.45 14.77 3.47
N VAL A 143 7.02 13.90 2.65
CA VAL A 143 8.47 13.75 2.49
C VAL A 143 9.08 15.02 1.89
N GLY A 144 8.32 15.74 1.06
CA GLY A 144 8.78 16.94 0.37
C GLY A 144 9.52 16.62 -0.92
N ARG A 145 9.97 17.68 -1.63
CA ARG A 145 10.75 17.57 -2.87
C ARG A 145 12.23 17.44 -2.58
N SER A 146 12.88 16.53 -3.28
CA SER A 146 14.34 16.41 -3.28
C SER A 146 14.92 17.35 -4.32
N SER A 147 15.88 18.20 -3.92
CA SER A 147 16.57 19.11 -4.83
C SER A 147 18.07 18.92 -4.73
N ALA A 148 18.72 18.86 -5.88
CA ALA A 148 20.17 18.76 -6.02
C ALA A 148 20.82 17.63 -5.21
N LYS A 149 20.16 16.46 -5.12
CA LYS A 149 20.64 15.27 -4.37
C LYS A 149 20.72 14.05 -5.27
N ALA A 150 21.42 13.02 -4.80
CA ALA A 150 21.43 11.74 -5.49
C ALA A 150 19.99 11.18 -5.57
N GLY A 151 19.63 10.69 -6.76
CA GLY A 151 18.29 10.20 -7.03
C GLY A 151 18.28 8.85 -7.74
N LEU A 152 17.31 8.01 -7.37
CA LEU A 152 16.95 6.78 -8.06
C LEU A 152 15.46 6.78 -8.35
N ALA A 153 15.06 6.56 -9.61
CA ALA A 153 13.66 6.37 -9.98
C ALA A 153 13.47 5.11 -10.82
N ILE A 154 12.36 4.43 -10.61
CA ILE A 154 11.88 3.31 -11.42
C ILE A 154 10.49 3.67 -11.91
N LYS A 155 10.32 3.80 -13.23
CA LYS A 155 9.07 4.17 -13.87
C LYS A 155 8.66 3.15 -14.91
N SER A 156 7.41 2.76 -14.92
CA SER A 156 6.77 1.93 -15.96
C SER A 156 5.26 1.96 -15.75
N ASP A 157 4.47 1.54 -16.75
CA ASP A 157 3.02 1.33 -16.58
C ASP A 157 2.69 0.37 -15.44
N ALA A 158 3.55 -0.62 -15.21
CA ALA A 158 3.38 -1.59 -14.13
C ALA A 158 4.71 -1.96 -13.48
N VAL A 159 4.91 -1.56 -12.23
CA VAL A 159 6.07 -1.94 -11.42
C VAL A 159 5.69 -3.09 -10.49
N ARG A 160 6.54 -4.12 -10.42
CA ARG A 160 6.41 -5.24 -9.49
C ARG A 160 7.74 -5.44 -8.76
N VAL A 161 7.72 -5.27 -7.44
CA VAL A 161 8.84 -5.60 -6.57
C VAL A 161 8.56 -6.97 -5.96
N ILE A 162 9.34 -7.98 -6.34
CA ILE A 162 9.09 -9.38 -5.96
C ILE A 162 10.33 -9.92 -5.26
N SER A 163 10.15 -10.39 -4.04
CA SER A 163 11.19 -11.05 -3.24
C SER A 163 10.75 -12.46 -2.86
N ARG A 164 11.72 -13.38 -2.70
CA ARG A 164 11.44 -14.73 -2.19
C ARG A 164 11.41 -14.81 -0.67
N ASP A 165 11.99 -13.82 0.01
CA ASP A 165 12.07 -13.78 1.46
C ASP A 165 11.35 -12.53 1.98
N GLY A 166 11.96 -11.36 1.99
CA GLY A 166 11.36 -10.16 2.56
C GLY A 166 11.75 -8.89 1.80
N ILE A 167 10.92 -7.85 1.94
CA ILE A 167 11.18 -6.51 1.43
C ILE A 167 11.26 -5.57 2.61
N LYS A 168 12.33 -4.75 2.67
CA LYS A 168 12.50 -3.67 3.65
C LYS A 168 12.62 -2.34 2.92
N LEU A 169 11.81 -1.39 3.34
CA LEU A 169 11.94 0.02 2.96
C LEU A 169 12.39 0.76 4.21
N VAL A 170 13.60 1.32 4.19
CA VAL A 170 14.24 1.92 5.37
C VAL A 170 14.71 3.31 5.03
N THR A 171 14.43 4.28 5.91
CA THR A 171 14.89 5.66 5.83
C THR A 171 15.71 6.01 7.07
N GLY A 172 16.57 7.05 7.00
CA GLY A 172 17.32 7.53 8.16
C GLY A 172 18.49 6.64 8.55
N THR A 173 19.16 6.00 7.59
CA THR A 173 20.34 5.16 7.84
C THR A 173 21.61 5.96 8.08
N ASP A 174 21.66 7.20 7.59
CA ASP A 174 22.86 8.03 7.57
C ASP A 174 22.61 9.40 8.20
N LEU A 175 23.68 10.02 8.73
CA LEU A 175 23.64 11.35 9.33
C LEU A 175 23.85 12.47 8.30
N LYS A 176 24.35 12.14 7.12
CA LYS A 176 24.64 13.09 6.04
C LYS A 176 24.02 12.62 4.73
N ASP A 177 23.60 13.60 3.94
CA ASP A 177 23.11 13.34 2.58
C ASP A 177 24.27 13.20 1.56
N SER A 178 23.92 13.01 0.28
CA SER A 178 24.89 12.83 -0.81
C SER A 178 25.75 14.09 -1.11
N ASN A 179 25.37 15.26 -0.60
CA ASN A 179 26.14 16.49 -0.69
C ASN A 179 27.02 16.73 0.54
N GLY A 180 26.93 15.86 1.58
CA GLY A 180 27.63 16.01 2.85
C GLY A 180 26.92 16.94 3.84
N GLU A 181 25.68 17.34 3.57
CA GLU A 181 24.85 18.13 4.48
C GLU A 181 24.26 17.23 5.58
N ASP A 182 24.13 17.78 6.79
CA ASP A 182 23.59 17.03 7.93
C ASP A 182 22.07 16.80 7.78
N ILE A 183 21.64 15.57 8.03
CA ILE A 183 20.23 15.17 8.05
C ILE A 183 19.73 15.31 9.50
N TYR A 184 19.00 16.37 9.79
CA TYR A 184 18.49 16.66 11.13
C TYR A 184 17.20 15.92 11.48
N SER A 185 16.46 15.48 10.47
CA SER A 185 15.19 14.75 10.65
C SER A 185 14.95 13.73 9.53
N VAL A 186 14.28 12.64 9.86
CA VAL A 186 13.86 11.63 8.89
C VAL A 186 12.47 11.98 8.38
N SER A 187 12.32 12.13 7.08
CA SER A 187 11.05 12.54 6.46
C SER A 187 9.98 11.42 6.43
N GLY A 188 10.38 10.18 6.60
CA GLY A 188 9.46 9.05 6.60
C GLY A 188 9.28 8.40 5.22
N ILE A 189 8.11 7.80 5.00
CA ILE A 189 7.74 7.10 3.76
C ILE A 189 6.34 7.53 3.36
N ASP A 190 6.19 8.08 2.16
CA ASP A 190 4.89 8.39 1.56
C ASP A 190 4.48 7.31 0.56
N LEU A 191 3.24 6.85 0.66
CA LEU A 191 2.59 5.98 -0.32
C LEU A 191 1.46 6.77 -0.97
N ILE A 192 1.71 7.27 -2.19
CA ILE A 192 0.82 8.19 -2.90
C ILE A 192 0.21 7.48 -4.10
N ALA A 193 -1.11 7.45 -4.18
CA ALA A 193 -1.85 6.97 -5.35
C ALA A 193 -2.31 8.15 -6.20
N GLY A 194 -2.26 7.97 -7.54
CA GLY A 194 -2.75 8.99 -8.47
C GLY A 194 -1.90 10.26 -8.56
N ASN A 195 -0.69 10.27 -7.99
CA ASN A 195 0.19 11.45 -7.89
C ASN A 195 -0.51 12.65 -7.24
N ASP A 196 -1.38 12.37 -6.27
CA ASP A 196 -2.17 13.36 -5.52
C ASP A 196 -1.85 13.21 -4.02
N ASP A 197 -1.28 14.25 -3.43
CA ASP A 197 -0.92 14.32 -2.01
C ASP A 197 -1.97 15.03 -1.14
N THR A 198 -3.10 15.41 -1.73
CA THR A 198 -4.21 16.00 -0.99
C THR A 198 -4.83 14.96 -0.05
N GLY A 199 -4.92 15.29 1.23
CA GLY A 199 -5.56 14.42 2.21
C GLY A 199 -4.76 13.19 2.65
N LEU A 200 -3.43 13.19 2.50
CA LEU A 200 -2.56 12.13 3.03
C LEU A 200 -2.81 11.89 4.53
N GLN A 201 -3.02 10.64 4.89
CA GLN A 201 -3.27 10.20 6.27
C GLN A 201 -2.05 9.45 6.81
N PRO A 202 -1.76 9.56 8.13
CA PRO A 202 -0.72 8.75 8.76
C PRO A 202 -1.04 7.26 8.67
N LEU A 203 -0.01 6.43 8.45
CA LEU A 203 -0.14 4.98 8.60
C LEU A 203 -0.44 4.62 10.06
N VAL A 204 -1.35 3.69 10.24
CA VAL A 204 -1.84 3.30 11.57
C VAL A 204 -0.82 2.43 12.29
N LEU A 205 -0.55 2.74 13.56
CA LEU A 205 0.19 1.86 14.47
C LEU A 205 -0.77 0.77 14.96
N GLY A 206 -0.70 -0.41 14.35
CA GLY A 206 -1.65 -1.49 14.57
C GLY A 206 -1.77 -1.94 16.02
N ALA A 207 -0.68 -1.97 16.78
CA ALA A 207 -0.70 -2.31 18.20
C ALA A 207 -1.50 -1.31 19.03
N ASN A 208 -1.34 0.00 18.76
CA ASN A 208 -2.06 1.06 19.48
C ASN A 208 -3.57 1.03 19.19
N VAL A 209 -3.95 0.76 17.94
CA VAL A 209 -5.36 0.59 17.57
C VAL A 209 -5.96 -0.62 18.27
N ASN A 210 -5.25 -1.74 18.27
CA ASN A 210 -5.69 -2.95 18.95
C ASN A 210 -5.90 -2.71 20.46
N GLU A 211 -4.97 -2.02 21.11
CA GLU A 211 -5.09 -1.64 22.53
C GLU A 211 -6.32 -0.75 22.77
N SER A 212 -6.50 0.28 21.93
CA SER A 212 -7.64 1.21 22.03
C SER A 212 -8.98 0.48 21.89
N LEU A 213 -9.11 -0.39 20.89
CA LEU A 213 -10.32 -1.17 20.67
C LEU A 213 -10.60 -2.20 21.79
N ASN A 214 -9.56 -2.80 22.36
CA ASN A 214 -9.72 -3.66 23.54
C ASN A 214 -10.25 -2.88 24.74
N LYS A 215 -9.71 -1.69 25.01
CA LYS A 215 -10.21 -0.82 26.09
C LYS A 215 -11.65 -0.41 25.85
N LEU A 216 -12.03 -0.08 24.62
CA LEU A 216 -13.42 0.23 24.27
C LEU A 216 -14.36 -0.95 24.54
N ALA A 217 -13.96 -2.17 24.16
CA ALA A 217 -14.74 -3.37 24.46
C ALA A 217 -14.87 -3.63 25.96
N ASP A 218 -13.82 -3.34 26.76
CA ASP A 218 -13.88 -3.43 28.22
C ASP A 218 -14.86 -2.41 28.82
N PHE A 219 -14.88 -1.18 28.34
CA PHE A 219 -15.83 -0.16 28.79
C PHE A 219 -17.29 -0.56 28.52
N VAL A 220 -17.53 -1.13 27.32
CA VAL A 220 -18.88 -1.65 26.97
C VAL A 220 -19.28 -2.81 27.87
N ASP A 221 -18.36 -3.74 28.22
CA ASP A 221 -18.66 -4.83 29.16
C ASP A 221 -18.93 -4.31 30.58
N GLN A 222 -18.18 -3.31 31.04
CA GLN A 222 -18.43 -2.63 32.33
C GLN A 222 -19.80 -1.94 32.34
N LEU A 223 -20.16 -1.23 31.27
CA LEU A 223 -21.48 -0.60 31.13
C LEU A 223 -22.61 -1.64 31.21
N ALA A 224 -22.46 -2.75 30.51
CA ALA A 224 -23.42 -3.86 30.59
C ALA A 224 -23.55 -4.41 32.03
N GLY A 225 -22.44 -4.47 32.79
CA GLY A 225 -22.43 -4.83 34.19
C GLY A 225 -23.21 -3.84 35.08
N ILE A 226 -23.00 -2.55 34.86
CA ILE A 226 -23.73 -1.49 35.60
C ILE A 226 -25.25 -1.59 35.32
N VAL A 227 -25.64 -1.73 34.04
CA VAL A 227 -27.05 -1.89 33.65
C VAL A 227 -27.67 -3.13 34.29
N SER A 228 -26.95 -4.27 34.29
CA SER A 228 -27.41 -5.50 34.94
C SER A 228 -27.66 -5.30 36.45
N SER A 229 -26.73 -4.61 37.11
CA SER A 229 -26.85 -4.30 38.54
C SER A 229 -28.06 -3.38 38.83
N ALA A 230 -28.24 -2.33 38.02
CA ALA A 230 -29.38 -1.40 38.14
C ALA A 230 -30.70 -2.14 37.99
N ILE A 231 -30.83 -3.02 37.01
CA ILE A 231 -32.04 -3.85 36.81
C ILE A 231 -32.28 -4.76 38.02
N THR A 232 -31.23 -5.37 38.56
CA THR A 232 -31.32 -6.23 39.74
C THR A 232 -31.84 -5.47 40.96
N TYR A 233 -31.34 -4.26 41.20
CA TYR A 233 -31.81 -3.41 42.29
C TYR A 233 -33.27 -2.94 42.06
N GLN A 234 -33.62 -2.60 40.81
CA GLN A 234 -34.99 -2.24 40.47
C GLN A 234 -35.96 -3.38 40.67
N MET A 235 -35.60 -4.62 40.32
CA MET A 235 -36.41 -5.80 40.59
C MET A 235 -36.67 -5.99 42.10
N LYS A 236 -35.62 -5.85 42.94
CA LYS A 236 -35.75 -5.96 44.41
C LYS A 236 -36.65 -4.88 44.96
N PHE A 237 -36.58 -3.63 44.48
CA PHE A 237 -37.43 -2.54 44.87
C PHE A 237 -38.88 -2.80 44.47
N ASN A 238 -39.14 -3.22 43.24
CA ASN A 238 -40.46 -3.52 42.74
C ASN A 238 -41.15 -4.65 43.53
N ALA A 239 -40.36 -5.70 43.90
CA ALA A 239 -40.88 -6.79 44.73
C ALA A 239 -41.31 -6.30 46.13
N LYS A 240 -40.51 -5.42 46.77
CA LYS A 240 -40.89 -4.83 48.05
C LYS A 240 -42.08 -3.89 47.91
N ALA A 241 -42.14 -3.08 46.86
CA ALA A 241 -43.25 -2.19 46.59
C ALA A 241 -44.56 -2.96 46.37
N ALA A 242 -44.52 -4.11 45.66
CA ALA A 242 -45.70 -4.95 45.45
C ALA A 242 -46.23 -5.59 46.73
N GLN A 243 -45.38 -5.81 47.71
CA GLN A 243 -45.75 -6.47 48.98
C GLN A 243 -45.93 -5.50 50.17
N HIS A 244 -45.79 -4.17 49.95
CA HIS A 244 -45.91 -3.22 51.05
C HIS A 244 -47.36 -3.13 51.57
N THR A 245 -47.49 -2.89 52.87
CA THR A 245 -48.75 -2.76 53.58
C THR A 245 -48.74 -1.48 54.39
N HIS A 246 -49.89 -0.97 54.68
CA HIS A 246 -50.11 0.18 55.61
C HIS A 246 -50.74 -0.30 56.91
N ILE A 247 -50.48 0.40 57.99
CA ILE A 247 -51.16 0.17 59.29
C ILE A 247 -52.45 0.95 59.30
N THR A 248 -53.55 0.28 59.58
CA THR A 248 -54.84 0.94 59.69
C THR A 248 -54.88 1.81 60.96
N ALA A 249 -55.44 3.00 60.85
CA ALA A 249 -55.59 3.92 61.99
C ALA A 249 -56.54 3.37 63.06
N PHE A 250 -57.36 2.36 62.76
CA PHE A 250 -58.50 1.91 63.62
C PHE A 250 -58.17 0.60 64.28
N PHE A 251 -57.31 -0.05 64.48
CA PHE A 251 -56.91 -1.25 65.22
C PHE A 251 -55.40 -1.61 65.07
N GLY A 252 -54.67 -0.74 64.42
CA GLY A 252 -53.21 -1.02 64.24
C GLY A 252 -52.91 -2.31 63.42
N THR A 253 -53.82 -2.80 62.64
CA THR A 253 -53.65 -3.99 61.79
C THR A 253 -53.15 -3.60 60.44
N PRO A 254 -52.24 -4.39 59.84
CA PRO A 254 -51.72 -4.12 58.48
C PRO A 254 -52.84 -4.30 57.44
N THR A 255 -52.89 -3.42 56.43
CA THR A 255 -53.72 -3.61 55.25
C THR A 255 -53.26 -4.80 54.41
N ALA A 256 -54.18 -5.29 53.58
CA ALA A 256 -53.72 -6.22 52.52
C ALA A 256 -52.75 -5.50 51.56
N PRO A 257 -51.79 -6.21 50.94
CA PRO A 257 -50.99 -5.68 49.87
C PRO A 257 -51.88 -5.21 48.69
N SER A 258 -51.38 -4.26 47.90
CA SER A 258 -52.13 -3.71 46.76
C SER A 258 -52.42 -4.78 45.70
N GLU A 259 -53.74 -4.99 45.42
CA GLU A 259 -54.19 -5.93 44.39
C GLU A 259 -53.72 -5.56 42.99
N ILE A 260 -53.38 -4.26 42.76
CA ILE A 260 -52.85 -3.75 41.49
C ILE A 260 -51.32 -3.93 41.39
N LEU A 261 -50.61 -3.72 42.51
CA LEU A 261 -49.12 -3.76 42.50
C LEU A 261 -48.57 -5.18 42.51
N ILE A 262 -49.27 -6.17 43.07
CA ILE A 262 -48.81 -7.56 43.07
C ILE A 262 -48.69 -8.12 41.64
N PRO A 263 -49.73 -8.05 40.78
CA PRO A 263 -49.61 -8.52 39.40
C PRO A 263 -48.58 -7.75 38.61
N ALA A 264 -48.49 -6.43 38.76
CA ALA A 264 -47.50 -5.59 38.09
C ALA A 264 -46.08 -5.96 38.51
N GLY A 265 -45.82 -6.22 39.78
CA GLY A 265 -44.53 -6.70 40.28
C GLY A 265 -44.13 -8.06 39.71
N VAL A 266 -45.05 -8.99 39.58
CA VAL A 266 -44.83 -10.30 38.96
C VAL A 266 -44.51 -10.15 37.45
N GLU A 267 -45.28 -9.33 36.74
CA GLU A 267 -45.02 -9.04 35.31
C GLU A 267 -43.64 -8.45 35.09
N VAL A 268 -43.26 -7.42 35.86
CA VAL A 268 -41.93 -6.81 35.77
C VAL A 268 -40.81 -7.84 36.07
N ALA A 269 -40.97 -8.65 37.12
CA ALA A 269 -40.02 -9.70 37.46
C ALA A 269 -39.86 -10.72 36.33
N ALA A 270 -40.97 -11.15 35.72
CA ALA A 270 -40.96 -12.09 34.59
C ALA A 270 -40.31 -11.46 33.35
N ASN A 271 -40.59 -10.22 33.03
CA ASN A 271 -39.97 -9.53 31.90
C ASN A 271 -38.47 -9.31 32.12
N HIS A 272 -38.01 -8.89 33.29
CA HIS A 272 -36.61 -8.72 33.58
C HIS A 272 -35.86 -10.04 33.63
N GLY A 273 -36.42 -11.05 34.31
CA GLY A 273 -35.81 -12.39 34.39
C GLY A 273 -35.79 -13.14 33.05
N GLY A 274 -36.92 -13.07 32.31
CA GLY A 274 -37.08 -13.83 31.06
C GLY A 274 -36.51 -13.14 29.82
N LYS A 275 -36.37 -11.82 29.77
CA LYS A 275 -35.94 -11.08 28.58
C LYS A 275 -34.71 -10.23 28.82
N THR A 276 -34.71 -9.33 29.82
CA THR A 276 -33.68 -8.32 29.96
C THR A 276 -32.34 -8.90 30.41
N ILE A 277 -32.33 -9.71 31.47
CA ILE A 277 -31.11 -10.34 31.99
C ILE A 277 -30.48 -11.28 30.96
N PRO A 278 -31.23 -12.20 30.30
CA PRO A 278 -30.67 -13.02 29.24
C PRO A 278 -30.09 -12.22 28.09
N SER A 279 -30.71 -11.10 27.72
CA SER A 279 -30.19 -10.21 26.65
C SER A 279 -28.86 -9.57 27.04
N ILE A 280 -28.67 -9.13 28.27
CA ILE A 280 -27.42 -8.57 28.79
C ILE A 280 -26.33 -9.66 28.81
N ILE A 281 -26.65 -10.87 29.27
CA ILE A 281 -25.70 -11.98 29.27
C ILE A 281 -25.25 -12.31 27.86
N LYS A 282 -26.20 -12.40 26.91
CA LYS A 282 -25.89 -12.62 25.49
C LYS A 282 -24.99 -11.52 24.92
N PHE A 283 -25.26 -10.25 25.23
CA PHE A 283 -24.48 -9.12 24.81
C PHE A 283 -23.04 -9.19 25.33
N ARG A 284 -22.82 -9.46 26.64
CA ARG A 284 -21.50 -9.63 27.24
C ARG A 284 -20.73 -10.81 26.62
N THR A 285 -21.43 -11.91 26.34
CA THR A 285 -20.84 -13.07 25.65
C THR A 285 -20.37 -12.70 24.24
N ASN A 286 -21.19 -11.95 23.50
CA ASN A 286 -20.83 -11.47 22.16
C ASN A 286 -19.60 -10.55 22.19
N ILE A 287 -19.44 -9.66 23.18
CA ILE A 287 -18.26 -8.82 23.36
C ILE A 287 -17.00 -9.69 23.56
N LYS A 288 -17.06 -10.72 24.41
CA LYS A 288 -15.96 -11.65 24.63
C LYS A 288 -15.56 -12.37 23.34
N PHE A 289 -16.52 -12.88 22.58
CA PHE A 289 -16.28 -13.51 21.28
C PHE A 289 -15.66 -12.52 20.28
N HIS A 290 -16.14 -11.28 20.25
CA HIS A 290 -15.60 -10.22 19.41
C HIS A 290 -14.12 -9.97 19.73
N LYS A 291 -13.76 -9.79 21.01
CA LYS A 291 -12.37 -9.63 21.46
C LYS A 291 -11.49 -10.81 21.05
N GLN A 292 -11.96 -12.05 21.25
CA GLN A 292 -11.22 -13.26 20.87
C GLN A 292 -11.04 -13.38 19.35
N THR A 293 -12.04 -12.98 18.56
CA THR A 293 -12.02 -13.11 17.10
C THR A 293 -11.10 -12.08 16.45
N TYR A 294 -11.16 -10.81 16.89
CA TYR A 294 -10.55 -9.70 16.18
C TYR A 294 -9.29 -9.14 16.85
N TYR A 295 -9.17 -9.22 18.18
CA TYR A 295 -8.09 -8.56 18.92
C TYR A 295 -7.06 -9.50 19.52
N ALA A 296 -7.37 -10.79 19.65
CA ALA A 296 -6.39 -11.78 20.07
C ALA A 296 -5.53 -12.23 18.89
N VAL A 297 -4.22 -12.38 19.12
CA VAL A 297 -3.26 -12.84 18.09
C VAL A 297 -3.66 -14.19 17.47
N SER A 298 -4.31 -15.06 18.25
CA SER A 298 -4.85 -16.34 17.78
C SER A 298 -6.24 -16.25 17.17
N GLY A 299 -6.80 -15.06 17.06
CA GLY A 299 -8.16 -14.83 16.54
C GLY A 299 -8.26 -15.09 15.04
N ALA A 300 -9.36 -15.72 14.61
CA ALA A 300 -9.58 -16.08 13.21
C ALA A 300 -9.62 -14.87 12.24
N LYS A 301 -9.89 -13.68 12.77
CA LYS A 301 -9.94 -12.40 12.02
C LYS A 301 -9.13 -11.33 12.75
N TYR A 302 -7.90 -11.67 13.13
CA TYR A 302 -7.01 -10.73 13.80
C TYR A 302 -6.76 -9.48 12.94
N ILE A 303 -6.89 -8.29 13.54
CA ILE A 303 -6.88 -7.03 12.80
C ILE A 303 -5.49 -6.51 12.42
N ASN A 304 -4.44 -6.99 13.08
CA ASN A 304 -3.07 -6.62 12.73
C ASN A 304 -2.46 -7.63 11.76
N SER A 305 -1.62 -7.16 10.86
CA SER A 305 -0.82 -8.06 10.03
C SER A 305 0.22 -8.78 10.88
N SER A 306 0.32 -10.11 10.71
CA SER A 306 1.38 -10.91 11.33
C SER A 306 2.71 -10.81 10.57
N PHE A 307 2.70 -10.26 9.35
CA PHE A 307 3.85 -10.26 8.44
C PHE A 307 4.37 -8.87 8.10
N ASN A 308 3.54 -7.82 8.25
CA ASN A 308 3.91 -6.46 7.86
C ASN A 308 3.95 -5.57 9.10
N THR A 309 5.06 -4.86 9.25
CA THR A 309 5.27 -3.90 10.33
C THR A 309 5.49 -2.51 9.76
N THR A 310 5.02 -1.49 10.48
CA THR A 310 5.29 -0.08 10.24
C THR A 310 5.61 0.57 11.58
N ASN A 311 6.44 1.62 11.60
CA ASN A 311 6.75 2.44 12.77
C ASN A 311 6.16 3.84 12.64
#